data_7b70a2aec5c406ab750f5a5f4db627ab
#
_entry.id   7b70a2aec5c406ab750f5a5f4db627ab
#
_cell.length_a   1.000
_cell.length_b   1.000
_cell.length_c   1.000
_cell.angle_alpha   90.00
_cell.angle_beta   90.00
_cell.angle_gamma   90.00
#
_symmetry.space_group_name_H-M   'P 1'
#
loop_
_entity.id
_entity.type
_entity.pdbx_description
1 polymer ?
#
loop_
_entity_poly.entity_id
_entity_poly.type
_entity_poly.pdbx_seq_one_letter_code
_entity_poly.pdbx_strand_id
1 'polypeptide(L)'
;DPRNLRYGNPFLLPEYTDGLEFGHQLTTKALTVTTSLFYKTTRDVIRRFVEVDDAGIAYRTFVNLARQTNSGLEVVAMWRKGRSLQLRVNGSIYHQKTDGSNLAPDLGNNGFQGSAGYQVSALVNGGWKVQINGRYRAPSQYTQGTFQGYISHSAAVSRDFYDGKVKGSLRVSDVFDQQEWSYTSEGRDFFQDGTFKRQSRFIYASVTWSFGKLEPGQRGRGNGGYGSGSGGSFDGGDF
;
A
#
# COMPACT_ATOMS: atom_id res chain seq x y z
N ASP A 1 10.58 -26.24 -7.24
CA ASP A 1 9.42 -27.14 -7.44
C ASP A 1 9.36 -27.51 -8.92
N PRO A 2 9.48 -28.80 -9.29
CA PRO A 2 9.48 -29.25 -10.69
C PRO A 2 8.16 -29.01 -11.42
N ARG A 3 7.10 -28.70 -10.72
CA ARG A 3 5.78 -28.39 -11.29
C ARG A 3 5.49 -26.88 -11.40
N ASN A 4 6.44 -26.03 -10.99
CA ASN A 4 6.31 -24.58 -11.06
C ASN A 4 7.57 -24.00 -11.71
N LEU A 5 7.53 -23.81 -13.00
CA LEU A 5 8.63 -23.27 -13.78
C LEU A 5 8.45 -21.75 -13.95
N ARG A 6 9.54 -21.02 -13.75
CA ARG A 6 9.58 -19.57 -13.99
C ARG A 6 10.62 -19.27 -15.05
N TYR A 7 10.26 -18.47 -16.03
CA TYR A 7 11.17 -18.04 -17.07
C TYR A 7 10.92 -16.58 -17.46
N GLY A 8 11.97 -15.92 -17.94
CA GLY A 8 11.88 -14.56 -18.45
C GLY A 8 11.35 -14.53 -19.87
N ASN A 9 10.74 -13.41 -20.25
CA ASN A 9 10.31 -13.16 -21.63
C ASN A 9 11.21 -12.07 -22.25
N PRO A 10 12.12 -12.41 -23.17
CA PRO A 10 13.01 -11.44 -23.81
C PRO A 10 12.29 -10.56 -24.86
N PHE A 11 11.03 -10.85 -25.18
CA PHE A 11 10.25 -10.14 -26.19
C PHE A 11 9.29 -9.12 -25.61
N LEU A 12 9.42 -8.79 -24.32
CA LEU A 12 8.59 -7.78 -23.69
C LEU A 12 8.80 -6.41 -24.34
N LEU A 13 7.70 -5.78 -24.69
CA LEU A 13 7.65 -4.38 -25.12
C LEU A 13 7.60 -3.46 -23.90
N PRO A 14 8.17 -2.25 -23.97
CA PRO A 14 8.04 -1.28 -22.89
C PRO A 14 6.61 -0.78 -22.73
N GLU A 15 6.19 -0.58 -21.49
CA GLU A 15 4.91 0.05 -21.17
C GLU A 15 4.95 1.54 -21.47
N TYR A 16 3.86 2.06 -22.04
CA TYR A 16 3.66 3.51 -22.24
C TYR A 16 2.40 3.96 -21.53
N THR A 17 2.57 4.93 -20.63
CA THR A 17 1.45 5.47 -19.86
C THR A 17 1.22 6.93 -20.21
N ASP A 18 0.01 7.23 -20.65
CA ASP A 18 -0.52 8.59 -20.79
C ASP A 18 -1.41 8.87 -19.58
N GLY A 19 -1.23 10.03 -18.94
CA GLY A 19 -1.95 10.37 -17.72
C GLY A 19 -2.41 11.82 -17.70
N LEU A 20 -3.63 12.02 -17.18
CA LEU A 20 -4.20 13.31 -16.85
C LEU A 20 -4.53 13.33 -15.37
N GLU A 21 -4.12 14.38 -14.68
CA GLU A 21 -4.37 14.56 -13.25
C GLU A 21 -4.81 15.98 -12.95
N PHE A 22 -5.87 16.10 -12.15
CA PHE A 22 -6.36 17.37 -11.63
C PHE A 22 -6.30 17.36 -10.11
N GLY A 23 -5.40 18.18 -9.56
CA GLY A 23 -5.19 18.32 -8.12
C GLY A 23 -5.83 19.57 -7.56
N HIS A 24 -6.45 19.45 -6.39
CA HIS A 24 -6.98 20.57 -5.61
C HIS A 24 -6.51 20.46 -4.16
N GLN A 25 -6.09 21.59 -3.59
CA GLN A 25 -5.69 21.67 -2.18
C GLN A 25 -6.44 22.80 -1.47
N LEU A 26 -7.06 22.44 -0.36
CA LEU A 26 -7.66 23.38 0.59
C LEU A 26 -6.82 23.39 1.87
N THR A 27 -6.37 24.55 2.28
CA THR A 27 -5.60 24.69 3.53
C THR A 27 -6.21 25.78 4.40
N THR A 28 -6.51 25.41 5.63
CA THR A 28 -6.95 26.30 6.70
C THR A 28 -6.00 26.19 7.90
N LYS A 29 -6.24 26.95 8.97
CA LYS A 29 -5.43 26.88 10.21
C LYS A 29 -5.44 25.47 10.85
N ALA A 30 -6.54 24.74 10.71
CA ALA A 30 -6.73 23.46 11.38
C ALA A 30 -6.82 22.27 10.42
N LEU A 31 -7.15 22.50 9.15
CA LEU A 31 -7.44 21.43 8.18
C LEU A 31 -6.67 21.69 6.88
N THR A 32 -6.02 20.68 6.39
CA THR A 32 -5.51 20.61 5.02
C THR A 32 -6.12 19.40 4.34
N VAL A 33 -6.71 19.60 3.17
CA VAL A 33 -7.26 18.53 2.32
C VAL A 33 -6.64 18.66 0.95
N THR A 34 -6.06 17.60 0.46
CA THR A 34 -5.58 17.47 -0.91
C THR A 34 -6.41 16.40 -1.61
N THR A 35 -6.93 16.74 -2.76
CA THR A 35 -7.76 15.84 -3.59
C THR A 35 -7.14 15.80 -4.97
N SER A 36 -7.03 14.63 -5.54
CA SER A 36 -6.56 14.40 -6.91
C SER A 36 -7.54 13.52 -7.67
N LEU A 37 -7.99 13.99 -8.81
CA LEU A 37 -8.72 13.22 -9.81
C LEU A 37 -7.72 12.81 -10.88
N PHE A 38 -7.71 11.53 -11.26
CA PHE A 38 -6.79 11.05 -12.27
C PHE A 38 -7.44 10.14 -13.29
N TYR A 39 -6.89 10.17 -14.48
CA TYR A 39 -7.16 9.24 -15.56
C TYR A 39 -5.83 8.83 -16.18
N LYS A 40 -5.53 7.52 -16.19
CA LYS A 40 -4.28 6.98 -16.73
C LYS A 40 -4.62 5.82 -17.66
N THR A 41 -4.00 5.79 -18.83
CA THR A 41 -4.08 4.67 -19.75
C THR A 41 -2.68 4.18 -20.08
N THR A 42 -2.46 2.89 -19.92
CA THR A 42 -1.19 2.23 -20.19
C THR A 42 -1.38 1.25 -21.34
N ARG A 43 -0.49 1.28 -22.30
CA ARG A 43 -0.40 0.34 -23.43
C ARG A 43 0.73 -0.63 -23.17
N ASP A 44 0.63 -1.82 -23.75
CA ASP A 44 1.63 -2.90 -23.65
C ASP A 44 1.94 -3.28 -22.18
N VAL A 45 0.88 -3.39 -21.38
CA VAL A 45 0.93 -3.55 -19.94
C VAL A 45 1.62 -4.86 -19.58
N ILE A 46 2.76 -4.81 -18.90
CA ILE A 46 3.50 -6.00 -18.48
C ILE A 46 2.83 -6.63 -17.26
N ARG A 47 2.37 -7.86 -17.40
CA ARG A 47 1.73 -8.60 -16.30
C ARG A 47 2.26 -10.01 -16.23
N ARG A 48 2.26 -10.55 -15.02
CA ARG A 48 2.51 -11.97 -14.79
C ARG A 48 1.37 -12.78 -15.39
N PHE A 49 1.74 -13.85 -16.07
CA PHE A 49 0.84 -14.79 -16.69
C PHE A 49 1.23 -16.22 -16.29
N VAL A 50 0.22 -17.02 -16.00
CA VAL A 50 0.38 -18.44 -15.63
C VAL A 50 -0.36 -19.26 -16.65
N GLU A 51 0.30 -20.25 -17.18
CA GLU A 51 -0.25 -21.27 -18.04
C GLU A 51 0.05 -22.62 -17.42
N VAL A 52 -0.90 -23.56 -17.51
CA VAL A 52 -0.73 -24.91 -17.03
C VAL A 52 -0.88 -25.86 -18.20
N ASP A 53 0.08 -26.74 -18.40
CA ASP A 53 0.05 -27.74 -19.46
C ASP A 53 -0.79 -28.97 -19.07
N ASP A 54 -1.01 -29.87 -20.03
CA ASP A 54 -1.76 -31.10 -19.84
C ASP A 54 -1.13 -32.06 -18.80
N ALA A 55 0.15 -31.87 -18.49
CA ALA A 55 0.87 -32.63 -17.45
C ALA A 55 0.72 -31.99 -16.06
N GLY A 56 0.02 -30.85 -15.93
CA GLY A 56 -0.19 -30.12 -14.69
C GLY A 56 1.05 -29.33 -14.24
N ILE A 57 1.93 -28.97 -15.18
CA ILE A 57 3.09 -28.12 -14.93
C ILE A 57 2.70 -26.65 -15.16
N ALA A 58 2.89 -25.81 -14.15
CA ALA A 58 2.62 -24.38 -14.22
C ALA A 58 3.84 -23.61 -14.74
N TYR A 59 3.66 -22.91 -15.82
CA TYR A 59 4.62 -22.00 -16.45
C TYR A 59 4.29 -20.58 -16.09
N ARG A 60 5.22 -19.89 -15.43
CA ARG A 60 5.05 -18.50 -15.00
C ARG A 60 6.00 -17.59 -15.75
N THR A 61 5.44 -16.63 -16.46
CA THR A 61 6.20 -15.64 -17.22
C THR A 61 5.57 -14.26 -17.13
N PHE A 62 6.13 -13.30 -17.84
CA PHE A 62 5.56 -11.98 -18.04
C PHE A 62 5.14 -11.82 -19.50
N VAL A 63 4.03 -11.13 -19.71
CA VAL A 63 3.46 -10.87 -21.02
C VAL A 63 2.98 -9.43 -21.11
N ASN A 64 2.89 -8.89 -22.34
CA ASN A 64 2.25 -7.61 -22.57
C ASN A 64 0.75 -7.80 -22.81
N LEU A 65 -0.09 -7.16 -22.02
CA LEU A 65 -1.52 -7.01 -22.28
C LEU A 65 -1.76 -5.77 -23.11
N ALA A 66 -2.83 -5.75 -23.89
CA ALA A 66 -3.11 -4.68 -24.82
C ALA A 66 -3.21 -3.31 -24.14
N ARG A 67 -4.01 -3.21 -23.09
CA ARG A 67 -4.26 -1.91 -22.40
C ARG A 67 -4.75 -2.08 -20.98
N GLN A 68 -4.40 -1.08 -20.15
CA GLN A 68 -5.02 -0.88 -18.85
C GLN A 68 -5.43 0.58 -18.70
N THR A 69 -6.65 0.81 -18.23
CA THR A 69 -7.15 2.15 -17.92
C THR A 69 -7.51 2.22 -16.43
N ASN A 70 -7.02 3.26 -15.77
CA ASN A 70 -7.33 3.56 -14.37
C ASN A 70 -7.90 4.98 -14.29
N SER A 71 -9.05 5.15 -13.66
CA SER A 71 -9.65 6.44 -13.38
C SER A 71 -10.17 6.51 -11.95
N GLY A 72 -9.85 7.56 -11.24
CA GLY A 72 -10.18 7.58 -9.83
C GLY A 72 -9.92 8.87 -9.10
N LEU A 73 -10.07 8.76 -7.79
CA LEU A 73 -9.96 9.82 -6.82
C LEU A 73 -9.00 9.41 -5.71
N GLU A 74 -8.10 10.32 -5.36
CA GLU A 74 -7.25 10.23 -4.18
C GLU A 74 -7.55 11.40 -3.25
N VAL A 75 -7.59 11.15 -1.95
CA VAL A 75 -7.80 12.17 -0.92
C VAL A 75 -6.81 11.97 0.20
N VAL A 76 -6.16 13.06 0.60
CA VAL A 76 -5.36 13.14 1.82
C VAL A 76 -5.89 14.29 2.65
N ALA A 77 -6.30 14.02 3.88
CA ALA A 77 -6.77 15.02 4.82
C ALA A 77 -5.92 14.99 6.10
N MET A 78 -5.56 16.17 6.59
CA MET A 78 -4.87 16.35 7.85
C MET A 78 -5.61 17.40 8.66
N TRP A 79 -6.09 17.01 9.83
CA TRP A 79 -6.73 17.90 10.77
C TRP A 79 -5.94 17.96 12.08
N ARG A 80 -5.83 19.15 12.64
CA ARG A 80 -5.12 19.41 13.89
C ARG A 80 -5.94 20.25 14.84
N LYS A 81 -6.01 19.82 16.11
CA LYS A 81 -6.56 20.62 17.21
C LYS A 81 -5.40 21.04 18.12
N GLY A 82 -4.86 22.21 17.85
CA GLY A 82 -3.68 22.70 18.56
C GLY A 82 -2.47 21.74 18.41
N ARG A 83 -1.79 21.50 19.52
CA ARG A 83 -0.66 20.56 19.61
C ARG A 83 -1.06 19.20 20.17
N SER A 84 -2.30 19.10 20.69
CA SER A 84 -2.73 17.91 21.44
C SER A 84 -3.31 16.80 20.58
N LEU A 85 -3.89 17.12 19.42
CA LEU A 85 -4.54 16.10 18.60
C LEU A 85 -4.29 16.36 17.11
N GLN A 86 -3.88 15.31 16.41
CA GLN A 86 -3.75 15.29 14.98
C GLN A 86 -4.43 14.05 14.42
N LEU A 87 -5.24 14.25 13.40
CA LEU A 87 -5.84 13.19 12.59
C LEU A 87 -5.32 13.35 11.16
N ARG A 88 -4.83 12.25 10.59
CA ARG A 88 -4.52 12.13 9.17
C ARG A 88 -5.35 10.99 8.59
N VAL A 89 -5.98 11.25 7.48
CA VAL A 89 -6.73 10.24 6.70
C VAL A 89 -6.23 10.32 5.27
N ASN A 90 -6.06 9.18 4.64
CA ASN A 90 -5.80 9.08 3.22
C ASN A 90 -6.66 7.96 2.64
N GLY A 91 -7.04 8.11 1.39
CA GLY A 91 -7.82 7.11 0.68
C GLY A 91 -7.71 7.28 -0.81
N SER A 92 -7.87 6.18 -1.51
CA SER A 92 -7.98 6.13 -2.95
C SER A 92 -9.10 5.18 -3.35
N ILE A 93 -9.86 5.56 -4.35
CA ILE A 93 -10.81 4.69 -5.03
C ILE A 93 -10.68 4.92 -6.52
N TYR A 94 -10.55 3.85 -7.29
CA TYR A 94 -10.44 3.96 -8.73
C TYR A 94 -11.05 2.76 -9.42
N HIS A 95 -11.55 3.02 -10.61
CA HIS A 95 -12.02 2.01 -11.55
C HIS A 95 -10.84 1.60 -12.42
N GLN A 96 -10.58 0.30 -12.47
CA GLN A 96 -9.55 -0.31 -13.32
C GLN A 96 -10.23 -1.20 -14.36
N LYS A 97 -9.85 -1.00 -15.62
CA LYS A 97 -10.18 -1.87 -16.71
C LYS A 97 -8.90 -2.33 -17.39
N THR A 98 -8.69 -3.63 -17.44
CA THR A 98 -7.55 -4.26 -18.11
C THR A 98 -8.08 -5.09 -19.29
N ASP A 99 -7.47 -4.90 -20.44
CA ASP A 99 -7.76 -5.61 -21.68
C ASP A 99 -6.55 -6.49 -22.01
N GLY A 100 -6.77 -7.79 -22.00
CA GLY A 100 -5.79 -8.82 -22.38
C GLY A 100 -6.21 -9.60 -23.61
N SER A 101 -7.18 -9.08 -24.39
CA SER A 101 -7.75 -9.75 -25.57
C SER A 101 -6.72 -10.11 -26.64
N ASN A 102 -5.53 -9.49 -26.59
CA ASN A 102 -4.40 -9.83 -27.45
C ASN A 102 -3.79 -11.22 -27.14
N LEU A 103 -4.05 -11.78 -25.96
CA LEU A 103 -3.60 -13.11 -25.56
C LEU A 103 -4.75 -14.14 -25.56
N ALA A 104 -5.89 -13.75 -24.99
CA ALA A 104 -7.08 -14.57 -24.98
C ALA A 104 -8.34 -13.69 -24.95
N PRO A 105 -9.44 -14.06 -25.65
CA PRO A 105 -10.64 -13.23 -25.79
C PRO A 105 -11.25 -12.78 -24.45
N ASP A 106 -11.17 -13.63 -23.43
CA ASP A 106 -11.79 -13.40 -22.12
C ASP A 106 -10.77 -12.93 -21.05
N LEU A 107 -9.53 -12.65 -21.48
CA LEU A 107 -8.49 -12.23 -20.57
C LEU A 107 -8.60 -10.74 -20.28
N GLY A 108 -8.95 -10.40 -19.07
CA GLY A 108 -9.06 -9.04 -18.62
C GLY A 108 -9.79 -8.92 -17.30
N ASN A 109 -9.85 -7.71 -16.79
CA ASN A 109 -10.65 -7.43 -15.61
C ASN A 109 -11.28 -6.03 -15.70
N ASN A 110 -12.36 -5.86 -14.97
CA ASN A 110 -13.08 -4.61 -14.90
C ASN A 110 -13.72 -4.47 -13.51
N GLY A 111 -13.25 -3.53 -12.70
CA GLY A 111 -13.77 -3.37 -11.36
C GLY A 111 -13.18 -2.18 -10.60
N PHE A 112 -13.75 -1.95 -9.44
CA PHE A 112 -13.26 -0.94 -8.52
C PHE A 112 -12.18 -1.49 -7.60
N GLN A 113 -11.21 -0.66 -7.33
CA GLN A 113 -10.16 -0.91 -6.35
C GLN A 113 -10.05 0.28 -5.42
N GLY A 114 -9.50 0.06 -4.23
CA GLY A 114 -9.34 1.16 -3.31
C GLY A 114 -8.56 0.80 -2.06
N SER A 115 -8.13 1.83 -1.38
CA SER A 115 -7.47 1.72 -0.09
C SER A 115 -7.82 2.92 0.78
N ALA A 116 -7.78 2.72 2.09
CA ALA A 116 -7.94 3.79 3.06
C ALA A 116 -6.95 3.60 4.22
N GLY A 117 -6.51 4.70 4.79
CA GLY A 117 -5.66 4.71 5.96
C GLY A 117 -5.99 5.86 6.88
N TYR A 118 -5.77 5.66 8.16
CA TYR A 118 -5.87 6.74 9.12
C TYR A 118 -4.74 6.67 10.15
N GLN A 119 -4.41 7.82 10.70
CA GLN A 119 -3.51 7.96 11.82
C GLN A 119 -4.05 9.03 12.77
N VAL A 120 -4.23 8.64 14.02
CA VAL A 120 -4.57 9.53 15.13
C VAL A 120 -3.35 9.63 16.02
N SER A 121 -2.94 10.85 16.35
CA SER A 121 -1.87 11.12 17.29
C SER A 121 -2.37 12.10 18.34
N ALA A 122 -2.32 11.71 19.60
CA ALA A 122 -2.79 12.50 20.71
C ALA A 122 -1.69 12.68 21.77
N LEU A 123 -1.56 13.91 22.24
CA LEU A 123 -0.78 14.22 23.44
C LEU A 123 -1.75 14.31 24.62
N VAL A 124 -1.65 13.37 25.53
CA VAL A 124 -2.50 13.31 26.72
C VAL A 124 -1.76 13.79 27.96
N ASN A 125 -2.50 13.97 29.05
CA ASN A 125 -1.94 14.48 30.31
C ASN A 125 -0.70 13.70 30.76
N GLY A 126 0.24 14.38 31.37
CA GLY A 126 1.50 13.77 31.84
C GLY A 126 2.53 13.54 30.73
N GLY A 127 2.35 14.14 29.52
CA GLY A 127 3.35 14.06 28.45
C GLY A 127 3.33 12.75 27.68
N TRP A 128 2.29 11.94 27.83
CA TRP A 128 2.10 10.73 27.05
C TRP A 128 1.66 11.03 25.63
N LYS A 129 2.30 10.42 24.65
CA LYS A 129 1.93 10.47 23.24
C LYS A 129 1.31 9.13 22.87
N VAL A 130 0.06 9.15 22.45
CA VAL A 130 -0.68 7.99 21.96
C VAL A 130 -0.85 8.10 20.46
N GLN A 131 -0.59 7.04 19.75
CA GLN A 131 -0.77 6.95 18.31
C GLN A 131 -1.54 5.69 17.94
N ILE A 132 -2.56 5.83 17.12
CA ILE A 132 -3.32 4.72 16.55
C ILE A 132 -3.31 4.91 15.05
N ASN A 133 -3.07 3.85 14.31
CA ASN A 133 -3.17 3.86 12.86
C ASN A 133 -3.86 2.59 12.37
N GLY A 134 -4.61 2.76 11.30
CA GLY A 134 -5.27 1.66 10.59
C GLY A 134 -5.07 1.79 9.11
N ARG A 135 -5.10 0.65 8.43
CA ARG A 135 -5.05 0.53 6.98
C ARG A 135 -6.09 -0.47 6.53
N TYR A 136 -6.81 -0.10 5.50
CA TYR A 136 -7.72 -0.97 4.76
C TYR A 136 -7.29 -1.01 3.30
N ARG A 137 -7.30 -2.20 2.72
CA ARG A 137 -7.18 -2.43 1.29
C ARG A 137 -8.40 -3.20 0.82
N ALA A 138 -9.09 -2.67 -0.16
CA ALA A 138 -10.21 -3.37 -0.77
C ALA A 138 -9.72 -4.60 -1.57
N PRO A 139 -10.56 -5.59 -1.80
CA PRO A 139 -10.27 -6.65 -2.76
C PRO A 139 -9.84 -6.06 -4.10
N SER A 140 -8.87 -6.68 -4.75
CA SER A 140 -8.34 -6.20 -6.02
C SER A 140 -8.25 -7.34 -7.04
N GLN A 141 -8.74 -7.06 -8.23
CA GLN A 141 -8.64 -8.00 -9.35
C GLN A 141 -7.28 -7.82 -10.06
N TYR A 142 -6.69 -8.91 -10.46
CA TYR A 142 -5.56 -8.96 -11.38
C TYR A 142 -5.91 -9.81 -12.59
N THR A 143 -5.01 -9.98 -13.54
CA THR A 143 -5.29 -10.59 -14.85
C THR A 143 -5.94 -11.96 -14.76
N GLN A 144 -5.54 -12.79 -13.81
CA GLN A 144 -6.00 -14.17 -13.65
C GLN A 144 -6.49 -14.44 -12.22
N GLY A 145 -7.23 -13.50 -11.59
CA GLY A 145 -7.80 -13.75 -10.28
C GLY A 145 -8.04 -12.53 -9.41
N THR A 146 -8.15 -12.75 -8.12
CA THR A 146 -8.49 -11.72 -7.13
C THR A 146 -7.65 -11.87 -5.87
N PHE A 147 -7.09 -10.77 -5.39
CA PHE A 147 -6.59 -10.67 -4.02
C PHE A 147 -7.72 -10.21 -3.11
N GLN A 148 -7.90 -10.87 -1.99
CA GLN A 148 -8.85 -10.45 -0.97
C GLN A 148 -8.35 -9.19 -0.26
N GLY A 149 -9.30 -8.38 0.18
CA GLY A 149 -8.97 -7.20 0.98
C GLY A 149 -8.47 -7.58 2.36
N TYR A 150 -7.76 -6.67 3.00
CA TYR A 150 -7.36 -6.83 4.38
C TYR A 150 -7.48 -5.52 5.16
N ILE A 151 -7.58 -5.66 6.47
CA ILE A 151 -7.54 -4.54 7.41
C ILE A 151 -6.47 -4.81 8.47
N SER A 152 -5.77 -3.78 8.90
CA SER A 152 -4.81 -3.89 10.01
C SER A 152 -4.82 -2.63 10.87
N HIS A 153 -4.60 -2.81 12.17
CA HIS A 153 -4.56 -1.72 13.13
C HIS A 153 -3.31 -1.84 14.00
N SER A 154 -2.68 -0.73 14.29
CA SER A 154 -1.53 -0.68 15.20
C SER A 154 -1.71 0.45 16.19
N ALA A 155 -1.19 0.27 17.38
CA ALA A 155 -1.22 1.26 18.44
C ALA A 155 0.18 1.45 19.03
N ALA A 156 0.50 2.66 19.44
CA ALA A 156 1.74 2.96 20.14
C ALA A 156 1.50 3.99 21.25
N VAL A 157 2.26 3.85 22.30
CA VAL A 157 2.35 4.84 23.37
C VAL A 157 3.80 5.18 23.62
N SER A 158 4.12 6.44 23.85
CA SER A 158 5.46 6.86 24.19
C SER A 158 5.44 8.05 25.14
N ARG A 159 6.51 8.18 25.91
CA ARG A 159 6.71 9.29 26.82
C ARG A 159 8.18 9.69 26.85
N ASP A 160 8.41 10.99 26.94
CA ASP A 160 9.73 11.55 27.15
C ASP A 160 9.95 11.78 28.67
N PHE A 161 11.09 11.37 29.19
CA PHE A 161 11.52 11.48 30.58
C PHE A 161 12.81 12.29 30.64
N TYR A 162 13.12 12.84 31.79
CA TYR A 162 14.36 13.59 32.05
C TYR A 162 14.61 14.71 31.03
N ASP A 163 13.63 15.60 30.88
CA ASP A 163 13.65 16.71 29.91
C ASP A 163 13.95 16.28 28.46
N GLY A 164 13.41 15.11 28.08
CA GLY A 164 13.55 14.58 26.73
C GLY A 164 14.85 13.80 26.47
N LYS A 165 15.68 13.59 27.48
CA LYS A 165 16.91 12.80 27.35
C LYS A 165 16.63 11.30 27.20
N VAL A 166 15.55 10.82 27.80
CA VAL A 166 15.15 9.42 27.71
C VAL A 166 13.73 9.36 27.10
N LYS A 167 13.55 8.56 26.08
CA LYS A 167 12.25 8.26 25.50
C LYS A 167 11.94 6.79 25.63
N GLY A 168 10.85 6.47 26.34
CA GLY A 168 10.28 5.14 26.39
C GLY A 168 9.16 5.02 25.35
N SER A 169 9.06 3.89 24.64
CA SER A 169 7.92 3.60 23.78
C SER A 169 7.53 2.14 23.78
N LEU A 170 6.23 1.90 23.65
CA LEU A 170 5.63 0.60 23.45
C LEU A 170 4.74 0.67 22.23
N ARG A 171 4.88 -0.29 21.32
CA ARG A 171 4.08 -0.40 20.09
C ARG A 171 3.55 -1.83 19.95
N VAL A 172 2.29 -1.93 19.55
CA VAL A 172 1.66 -3.18 19.14
C VAL A 172 1.28 -3.04 17.67
N SER A 173 1.83 -3.89 16.83
CA SER A 173 1.39 -4.02 15.43
C SER A 173 0.27 -5.04 15.33
N ASP A 174 -0.63 -4.82 14.39
CA ASP A 174 -1.79 -5.67 14.11
C ASP A 174 -2.52 -6.13 15.38
N VAL A 175 -3.03 -5.15 16.13
CA VAL A 175 -3.66 -5.34 17.46
C VAL A 175 -4.72 -6.44 17.44
N PHE A 176 -5.47 -6.56 16.35
CA PHE A 176 -6.57 -7.51 16.22
C PHE A 176 -6.19 -8.80 15.48
N ASP A 177 -4.92 -8.94 15.03
CA ASP A 177 -4.43 -10.12 14.29
C ASP A 177 -5.25 -10.43 13.03
N GLN A 178 -5.59 -9.38 12.28
CA GLN A 178 -6.48 -9.45 11.12
C GLN A 178 -5.73 -9.44 9.78
N GLN A 179 -4.41 -9.31 9.80
CA GLN A 179 -3.62 -9.28 8.59
C GLN A 179 -3.45 -10.68 8.02
N GLU A 180 -4.29 -10.98 7.05
CA GLU A 180 -4.30 -12.22 6.31
C GLU A 180 -4.30 -11.91 4.81
N TRP A 181 -3.58 -12.69 4.04
CA TRP A 181 -3.46 -12.54 2.60
C TRP A 181 -4.10 -13.75 1.93
N SER A 182 -5.22 -13.51 1.25
CA SER A 182 -5.88 -14.55 0.50
C SER A 182 -6.00 -14.14 -0.96
N TYR A 183 -5.83 -15.09 -1.84
CA TYR A 183 -5.95 -14.89 -3.26
C TYR A 183 -6.65 -16.07 -3.91
N THR A 184 -7.33 -15.77 -5.00
CA THR A 184 -7.79 -16.76 -5.96
C THR A 184 -7.10 -16.50 -7.29
N SER A 185 -6.69 -17.54 -7.97
CA SER A 185 -6.13 -17.47 -9.31
C SER A 185 -6.85 -18.48 -10.19
N GLU A 186 -7.30 -18.05 -11.33
CA GLU A 186 -8.01 -18.88 -12.28
C GLU A 186 -7.51 -18.65 -13.71
N GLY A 187 -7.47 -19.69 -14.46
CA GLY A 187 -7.14 -19.69 -15.86
C GLY A 187 -7.99 -20.75 -16.58
N ARG A 188 -7.72 -20.95 -17.87
CA ARG A 188 -8.50 -21.87 -18.68
C ARG A 188 -8.56 -23.28 -18.11
N ASP A 189 -7.43 -23.75 -17.58
CA ASP A 189 -7.24 -25.16 -17.18
C ASP A 189 -6.80 -25.29 -15.71
N PHE A 190 -6.93 -24.23 -14.92
CA PHE A 190 -6.59 -24.27 -13.51
C PHE A 190 -7.43 -23.33 -12.65
N PHE A 191 -7.61 -23.72 -11.41
CA PHE A 191 -8.11 -22.90 -10.31
C PHE A 191 -7.20 -23.13 -9.09
N GLN A 192 -6.78 -22.03 -8.48
CA GLN A 192 -5.97 -22.06 -7.28
C GLN A 192 -6.51 -21.01 -6.30
N ASP A 193 -6.75 -21.42 -5.07
CA ASP A 193 -6.94 -20.52 -3.95
C ASP A 193 -5.81 -20.70 -2.95
N GLY A 194 -5.50 -19.64 -2.25
CA GLY A 194 -4.45 -19.67 -1.25
C GLY A 194 -4.68 -18.62 -0.18
N THR A 195 -4.43 -19.02 1.05
CA THR A 195 -4.45 -18.13 2.20
C THR A 195 -3.10 -18.20 2.89
N PHE A 196 -2.54 -17.05 3.15
CA PHE A 196 -1.25 -16.91 3.78
C PHE A 196 -1.36 -15.95 4.95
N LYS A 197 -1.21 -16.50 6.16
CA LYS A 197 -1.20 -15.74 7.41
C LYS A 197 0.19 -15.79 8.01
N ARG A 198 0.89 -14.66 8.01
CA ARG A 198 2.13 -14.50 8.79
C ARG A 198 1.79 -14.03 10.19
N GLN A 199 2.65 -14.33 11.14
CA GLN A 199 2.58 -13.66 12.42
C GLN A 199 2.79 -12.16 12.19
N SER A 200 1.77 -11.36 12.43
CA SER A 200 1.74 -9.91 12.20
C SER A 200 1.62 -9.13 13.50
N ARG A 201 1.14 -9.79 14.55
CA ARG A 201 1.03 -9.21 15.88
C ARG A 201 2.36 -9.29 16.60
N PHE A 202 2.99 -8.13 16.77
CA PHE A 202 4.24 -7.98 17.51
C PHE A 202 4.12 -6.86 18.53
N ILE A 203 4.79 -7.05 19.66
CA ILE A 203 4.92 -6.04 20.69
C ILE A 203 6.38 -5.60 20.70
N TYR A 204 6.60 -4.30 20.50
CA TYR A 204 7.91 -3.69 20.51
C TYR A 204 8.00 -2.73 21.69
N ALA A 205 8.99 -2.92 22.54
CA ALA A 205 9.38 -1.95 23.55
C ALA A 205 10.73 -1.34 23.17
N SER A 206 10.86 -0.03 23.27
CA SER A 206 12.13 0.65 23.04
C SER A 206 12.39 1.74 24.06
N VAL A 207 13.66 1.89 24.42
CA VAL A 207 14.16 3.00 25.21
C VAL A 207 15.25 3.68 24.39
N THR A 208 15.07 4.96 24.14
CA THR A 208 16.06 5.80 23.44
C THR A 208 16.66 6.76 24.45
N TRP A 209 17.98 6.74 24.59
CA TRP A 209 18.72 7.67 25.42
C TRP A 209 19.52 8.60 24.53
N SER A 210 19.27 9.91 24.67
CA SER A 210 19.98 10.98 23.97
C SER A 210 21.01 11.60 24.92
N PHE A 211 22.29 11.57 24.56
CA PHE A 211 23.37 12.13 25.31
C PHE A 211 24.19 13.09 24.44
N GLY A 212 24.89 14.03 25.09
CA GLY A 212 25.63 15.09 24.41
C GLY A 212 24.86 16.41 24.32
N LYS A 213 25.55 17.47 23.92
CA LYS A 213 24.96 18.79 23.65
C LYS A 213 24.69 18.88 22.16
N LEU A 214 23.43 18.99 21.76
CA LEU A 214 23.06 19.42 20.42
C LEU A 214 23.27 20.94 20.35
N GLU A 215 24.20 21.40 19.55
CA GLU A 215 24.33 22.82 19.29
C GLU A 215 23.02 23.34 18.62
N PRO A 216 22.53 24.53 19.05
CA PRO A 216 21.25 25.04 18.56
C PRO A 216 21.14 25.30 17.04
N GLY A 217 22.25 25.18 16.30
CA GLY A 217 22.32 25.38 14.85
C GLY A 217 22.13 24.12 13.99
N GLN A 218 22.15 22.91 14.57
CA GLN A 218 22.04 21.65 13.81
C GLN A 218 20.66 20.99 13.89
N ARG A 219 19.66 21.68 14.39
CA ARG A 219 18.29 21.22 14.25
C ARG A 219 17.87 21.32 12.78
N GLY A 220 18.03 20.24 12.07
CA GLY A 220 17.18 19.99 10.93
C GLY A 220 17.66 20.45 9.56
N ARG A 221 18.86 20.07 9.19
CA ARG A 221 19.09 19.66 7.80
C ARG A 221 19.53 18.19 7.70
N GLY A 222 19.01 17.39 8.60
CA GLY A 222 18.90 15.96 8.35
C GLY A 222 17.85 15.81 7.25
N ASN A 223 18.33 15.65 6.06
CA ASN A 223 17.58 15.25 4.89
C ASN A 223 16.91 13.90 5.16
N GLY A 224 15.88 13.90 5.97
CA GLY A 224 14.92 12.84 6.13
C GLY A 224 13.91 12.93 5.00
N GLY A 225 14.42 13.01 3.79
CA GLY A 225 13.66 12.75 2.58
C GLY A 225 13.32 11.25 2.53
N TYR A 226 12.46 10.81 3.41
CA TYR A 226 11.55 9.74 3.01
C TYR A 226 10.55 10.43 2.08
N GLY A 227 10.90 10.43 0.82
CA GLY A 227 9.99 10.76 -0.24
C GLY A 227 8.70 10.00 0.05
N SER A 228 7.62 10.73 0.17
CA SER A 228 6.31 10.19 -0.09
C SER A 228 6.37 9.70 -1.53
N GLY A 229 6.82 8.46 -1.71
CA GLY A 229 6.63 7.73 -2.94
C GLY A 229 5.12 7.68 -3.12
N SER A 230 4.65 8.53 -4.02
CA SER A 230 3.36 8.37 -4.67
C SER A 230 3.23 6.90 -5.04
N GLY A 231 2.13 6.31 -4.61
CA GLY A 231 1.64 4.99 -4.91
C GLY A 231 2.36 4.18 -5.97
N GLY A 232 3.47 3.58 -5.62
CA GLY A 232 3.93 2.41 -6.30
C GLY A 232 2.92 1.31 -5.95
N SER A 233 2.18 0.86 -6.93
CA SER A 233 1.42 -0.37 -6.81
C SER A 233 2.40 -1.42 -6.31
N PHE A 234 2.19 -1.93 -5.10
CA PHE A 234 2.80 -3.18 -4.70
C PHE A 234 2.17 -4.24 -5.61
N ASP A 235 2.78 -4.41 -6.76
CA ASP A 235 2.67 -5.64 -7.50
C ASP A 235 3.20 -6.71 -6.55
N GLY A 236 2.33 -7.64 -6.15
CA GLY A 236 2.68 -8.72 -5.24
C GLY A 236 3.73 -9.63 -5.88
N GLY A 237 4.92 -9.14 -6.00
CA GLY A 237 6.07 -9.86 -6.43
C GLY A 237 6.72 -10.54 -5.24
N ASP A 238 6.96 -11.81 -5.40
CA ASP A 238 7.74 -12.75 -4.60
C ASP A 238 6.96 -13.54 -3.54
N PHE A 239 6.25 -14.52 -4.06
CA PHE A 239 6.19 -15.87 -3.44
C PHE A 239 6.20 -16.96 -4.52
#